data_35cac90c05848c1f66c329b4a4b689c4
#
_entry.id   35cac90c05848c1f66c329b4a4b689c4
#
_cell.length_a   1.000
_cell.length_b   1.000
_cell.length_c   1.000
_cell.angle_alpha   90.00
_cell.angle_beta   90.00
_cell.angle_gamma   90.00
#
_symmetry.space_group_name_H-M   'P 1'
#
loop_
_entity.id
_entity.type
_entity.pdbx_description
1 polymer ?
#
loop_
_entity_poly.entity_id
_entity_poly.type
_entity_poly.pdbx_seq_one_letter_code
_entity_poly.pdbx_strand_id
1 'polypeptide(L)'
;MVTISGPDGYIYDPDGVSGDKIDYILELRASGNDIVAPYAEKYPNSTFVAGRRPWEVKVDIALPCATQNELNGEDACNLIKNSVLCIGEISNMGCTPEAIDAFIENKLMYAPGKAVNAGGVATSGLEMSQNAMHMSWSAQEVDDKLHQIMYGIHEQCVKYGTEPDGYINYVKGANIAGFMKVAHAMMAQGIV
;
A
#
# COMPACT_ATOMS: atom_id res chain seq x y z
N MET A 1 8.74 -11.70 -0.49
CA MET A 1 9.18 -10.29 -0.68
C MET A 1 10.64 -10.30 -1.04
N VAL A 2 11.09 -9.50 -2.03
CA VAL A 2 12.49 -9.56 -2.50
C VAL A 2 13.27 -8.27 -2.24
N THR A 3 12.59 -7.17 -1.90
CA THR A 3 13.26 -5.90 -1.56
C THR A 3 12.67 -5.31 -0.28
N ILE A 4 13.52 -4.68 0.52
CA ILE A 4 13.14 -3.81 1.63
C ILE A 4 14.05 -2.58 1.59
N SER A 5 13.49 -1.40 1.78
CA SER A 5 14.23 -0.14 1.84
C SER A 5 14.25 0.46 3.25
N GLY A 6 15.33 1.14 3.55
CA GLY A 6 15.54 1.95 4.73
C GLY A 6 16.03 3.35 4.35
N PRO A 7 16.36 4.21 5.31
CA PRO A 7 16.90 5.53 5.05
C PRO A 7 18.29 5.52 4.40
N ASP A 8 19.01 4.42 4.53
CA ASP A 8 20.37 4.20 4.01
C ASP A 8 20.41 3.63 2.59
N GLY A 9 19.30 3.08 2.08
CA GLY A 9 19.23 2.44 0.77
C GLY A 9 18.22 1.31 0.74
N TYR A 10 18.46 0.29 -0.08
CA TYR A 10 17.61 -0.90 -0.10
C TYR A 10 18.44 -2.18 -0.17
N ILE A 11 17.84 -3.28 0.29
CA ILE A 11 18.32 -4.63 0.06
C ILE A 11 17.53 -5.30 -1.06
N TYR A 12 18.23 -6.10 -1.86
CA TYR A 12 17.64 -7.07 -2.79
C TYR A 12 18.08 -8.47 -2.38
N ASP A 13 17.12 -9.32 -2.08
CA ASP A 13 17.35 -10.73 -1.73
C ASP A 13 16.58 -11.61 -2.71
N PRO A 14 17.27 -12.26 -3.67
CA PRO A 14 16.63 -13.12 -4.67
C PRO A 14 15.96 -14.36 -4.05
N ASP A 15 16.43 -14.81 -2.89
CA ASP A 15 15.85 -15.95 -2.17
C ASP A 15 14.58 -15.57 -1.42
N GLY A 16 14.30 -14.27 -1.34
CA GLY A 16 13.16 -13.70 -0.61
C GLY A 16 13.42 -13.48 0.87
N VAL A 17 12.73 -12.46 1.39
CA VAL A 17 12.73 -12.10 2.81
C VAL A 17 11.50 -12.71 3.46
N SER A 18 11.66 -13.76 4.26
CA SER A 18 10.60 -14.48 4.97
C SER A 18 11.16 -15.19 6.22
N GLY A 19 10.27 -15.59 7.13
CA GLY A 19 10.69 -16.33 8.36
C GLY A 19 11.75 -15.57 9.15
N ASP A 20 12.82 -16.25 9.52
CA ASP A 20 13.92 -15.72 10.36
C ASP A 20 14.55 -14.43 9.81
N LYS A 21 14.46 -14.20 8.50
CA LYS A 21 14.95 -12.96 7.88
C LYS A 21 14.08 -11.75 8.26
N ILE A 22 12.77 -11.96 8.41
CA ILE A 22 11.85 -10.92 8.91
C ILE A 22 12.14 -10.64 10.38
N ASP A 23 12.30 -11.69 11.17
CA ASP A 23 12.62 -11.56 12.61
C ASP A 23 13.89 -10.75 12.82
N TYR A 24 14.91 -10.99 11.99
CA TYR A 24 16.14 -10.20 12.04
C TYR A 24 15.93 -8.71 11.72
N ILE A 25 15.09 -8.38 10.72
CA ILE A 25 14.78 -6.97 10.43
C ILE A 25 14.00 -6.33 11.57
N LEU A 26 13.09 -7.06 12.20
CA LEU A 26 12.36 -6.59 13.37
C LEU A 26 13.32 -6.36 14.57
N GLU A 27 14.31 -7.23 14.75
CA GLU A 27 15.35 -7.07 15.77
C GLU A 27 16.20 -5.82 15.53
N LEU A 28 16.61 -5.56 14.27
CA LEU A 28 17.33 -4.33 13.90
C LEU A 28 16.52 -3.09 14.25
N ARG A 29 15.22 -3.06 13.93
CA ARG A 29 14.35 -1.93 14.29
C ARG A 29 14.17 -1.80 15.80
N ALA A 30 13.99 -2.89 16.52
CA ALA A 30 13.85 -2.87 17.97
C ALA A 30 15.10 -2.34 18.69
N SER A 31 16.28 -2.49 18.09
CA SER A 31 17.54 -1.89 18.58
C SER A 31 17.67 -0.37 18.30
N GLY A 32 16.67 0.24 17.70
CA GLY A 32 16.68 1.66 17.30
C GLY A 32 17.46 1.94 16.03
N ASN A 33 17.75 0.90 15.24
CA ASN A 33 18.49 1.00 13.99
C ASN A 33 17.57 0.72 12.80
N ASP A 34 17.15 1.78 12.10
CA ASP A 34 16.24 1.70 10.94
C ASP A 34 16.97 1.42 9.61
N ILE A 35 18.31 1.29 9.62
CA ILE A 35 19.09 0.99 8.43
C ILE A 35 18.96 -0.48 8.03
N VAL A 36 19.08 -0.77 6.73
CA VAL A 36 18.95 -2.13 6.19
C VAL A 36 20.30 -2.74 5.76
N ALA A 37 21.38 -1.97 5.71
CA ALA A 37 22.71 -2.44 5.32
C ALA A 37 23.19 -3.68 6.09
N PRO A 38 22.98 -3.81 7.42
CA PRO A 38 23.44 -5.00 8.19
C PRO A 38 22.80 -6.32 7.73
N TYR A 39 21.65 -6.24 7.02
CA TYR A 39 21.01 -7.43 6.47
C TYR A 39 21.92 -8.15 5.48
N ALA A 40 22.56 -7.39 4.57
CA ALA A 40 23.44 -7.98 3.55
C ALA A 40 24.74 -8.57 4.15
N GLU A 41 25.15 -8.10 5.32
CA GLU A 41 26.28 -8.69 6.05
C GLU A 41 25.91 -10.07 6.61
N LYS A 42 24.66 -10.21 7.11
CA LYS A 42 24.17 -11.47 7.70
C LYS A 42 23.74 -12.48 6.63
N TYR A 43 23.22 -12.00 5.49
CA TYR A 43 22.72 -12.85 4.39
C TYR A 43 23.49 -12.58 3.10
N PRO A 44 24.63 -13.27 2.85
CA PRO A 44 25.56 -12.95 1.76
C PRO A 44 25.00 -13.10 0.34
N ASN A 45 23.87 -13.82 0.15
CA ASN A 45 23.20 -13.94 -1.14
C ASN A 45 22.39 -12.67 -1.50
N SER A 46 22.17 -11.79 -0.53
CA SER A 46 21.51 -10.52 -0.74
C SER A 46 22.51 -9.41 -1.11
N THR A 47 22.00 -8.34 -1.72
CA THR A 47 22.78 -7.17 -2.10
C THR A 47 22.22 -5.93 -1.43
N PHE A 48 23.07 -5.11 -0.83
CA PHE A 48 22.70 -3.77 -0.36
C PHE A 48 23.11 -2.73 -1.40
N VAL A 49 22.19 -1.82 -1.70
CA VAL A 49 22.40 -0.69 -2.62
C VAL A 49 22.19 0.61 -1.86
N ALA A 50 23.29 1.30 -1.57
CA ALA A 50 23.29 2.52 -0.76
C ALA A 50 22.64 3.70 -1.48
N GLY A 51 21.84 4.48 -0.76
CA GLY A 51 21.28 5.76 -1.19
C GLY A 51 20.30 5.68 -2.36
N ARG A 52 19.85 4.49 -2.75
CA ARG A 52 18.88 4.27 -3.84
C ARG A 52 17.59 3.66 -3.33
N ARG A 53 16.52 3.79 -4.13
CA ARG A 53 15.21 3.18 -3.89
C ARG A 53 15.05 1.92 -4.76
N PRO A 54 14.21 0.94 -4.36
CA PRO A 54 14.14 -0.39 -5.00
C PRO A 54 13.37 -0.41 -6.33
N TRP A 55 12.89 0.72 -6.84
CA TRP A 55 11.96 0.78 -7.98
C TRP A 55 12.56 0.39 -9.33
N GLU A 56 13.87 0.16 -9.38
CA GLU A 56 14.56 -0.40 -10.55
C GLU A 56 14.58 -1.93 -10.58
N VAL A 57 14.25 -2.58 -9.46
CA VAL A 57 14.22 -4.04 -9.36
C VAL A 57 12.96 -4.58 -10.03
N LYS A 58 13.12 -5.62 -10.85
CA LYS A 58 11.97 -6.28 -11.49
C LYS A 58 11.17 -7.06 -10.45
N VAL A 59 9.91 -6.69 -10.29
CA VAL A 59 8.96 -7.30 -9.34
C VAL A 59 7.56 -7.35 -9.95
N ASP A 60 6.71 -8.23 -9.45
CA ASP A 60 5.31 -8.31 -9.84
C ASP A 60 4.46 -7.27 -9.10
N ILE A 61 4.79 -6.97 -7.84
CA ILE A 61 4.04 -6.06 -6.97
C ILE A 61 5.01 -5.05 -6.36
N ALA A 62 4.65 -3.77 -6.44
CA ALA A 62 5.38 -2.67 -5.80
C ALA A 62 4.52 -2.01 -4.73
N LEU A 63 5.06 -1.87 -3.52
CA LEU A 63 4.35 -1.35 -2.35
C LEU A 63 5.14 -0.18 -1.73
N PRO A 64 4.89 1.07 -2.13
CA PRO A 64 5.41 2.24 -1.43
C PRO A 64 4.74 2.34 -0.04
N CYS A 65 5.53 2.18 1.02
CA CYS A 65 5.06 2.05 2.39
C CYS A 65 5.65 3.08 3.36
N ALA A 66 6.51 3.99 2.91
CA ALA A 66 7.30 4.84 3.80
C ALA A 66 6.78 6.29 3.86
N THR A 67 7.18 7.13 2.92
CA THR A 67 6.94 8.57 2.98
C THR A 67 6.19 9.11 1.77
N GLN A 68 5.70 10.37 1.89
CA GLN A 68 5.10 11.04 0.74
C GLN A 68 6.11 11.18 -0.41
N ASN A 69 5.61 11.00 -1.65
CA ASN A 69 6.36 11.20 -2.89
C ASN A 69 7.63 10.34 -2.98
N GLU A 70 7.64 9.17 -2.33
CA GLU A 70 8.79 8.27 -2.38
C GLU A 70 8.96 7.60 -3.76
N LEU A 71 7.90 7.54 -4.56
CA LEU A 71 7.89 6.98 -5.91
C LEU A 71 7.52 8.09 -6.91
N ASN A 72 8.49 8.52 -7.71
CA ASN A 72 8.34 9.60 -8.69
C ASN A 72 8.09 9.08 -10.11
N GLY A 73 7.97 10.00 -11.10
CA GLY A 73 7.70 9.63 -12.49
C GLY A 73 8.81 8.77 -13.14
N GLU A 74 10.07 8.98 -12.80
CA GLU A 74 11.18 8.14 -13.28
C GLU A 74 11.10 6.72 -12.72
N ASP A 75 10.82 6.61 -11.42
CA ASP A 75 10.59 5.34 -10.74
C ASP A 75 9.41 4.58 -11.36
N ALA A 76 8.32 5.29 -11.67
CA ALA A 76 7.16 4.71 -12.34
C ALA A 76 7.52 4.17 -13.73
N CYS A 77 8.30 4.92 -14.52
CA CYS A 77 8.79 4.43 -15.82
C CYS A 77 9.64 3.15 -15.69
N ASN A 78 10.46 3.04 -14.65
CA ASN A 78 11.25 1.84 -14.38
C ASN A 78 10.35 0.63 -14.07
N LEU A 79 9.34 0.81 -13.20
CA LEU A 79 8.38 -0.24 -12.85
C LEU A 79 7.57 -0.69 -14.07
N ILE A 80 7.09 0.24 -14.90
CA ILE A 80 6.36 -0.04 -16.15
C ILE A 80 7.24 -0.85 -17.10
N LYS A 81 8.48 -0.39 -17.33
CA LYS A 81 9.47 -1.08 -18.18
C LYS A 81 9.75 -2.51 -17.69
N ASN A 82 9.77 -2.71 -16.40
CA ASN A 82 9.99 -4.02 -15.77
C ASN A 82 8.72 -4.89 -15.72
N SER A 83 7.59 -4.41 -16.30
CA SER A 83 6.32 -5.14 -16.39
C SER A 83 5.72 -5.46 -15.02
N VAL A 84 5.75 -4.51 -14.08
CA VAL A 84 5.06 -4.63 -12.80
C VAL A 84 3.56 -4.86 -13.04
N LEU A 85 2.93 -5.73 -12.28
CA LEU A 85 1.52 -6.08 -12.42
C LEU A 85 0.62 -5.18 -11.57
N CYS A 86 1.07 -4.86 -10.34
CA CYS A 86 0.28 -4.12 -9.37
C CYS A 86 1.13 -3.15 -8.55
N ILE A 87 0.59 -1.96 -8.33
CA ILE A 87 1.14 -0.98 -7.40
C ILE A 87 0.08 -0.69 -6.33
N GLY A 88 0.40 -0.98 -5.07
CA GLY A 88 -0.45 -0.67 -3.92
C GLY A 88 0.17 0.43 -3.08
N GLU A 89 -0.40 1.64 -3.11
CA GLU A 89 0.09 2.77 -2.33
C GLU A 89 -0.33 2.61 -0.86
N ILE A 90 0.57 2.09 -0.02
CA ILE A 90 0.27 1.85 1.40
C ILE A 90 0.56 3.11 2.23
N SER A 91 1.58 3.88 1.86
CA SER A 91 1.85 5.18 2.48
C SER A 91 0.82 6.25 2.09
N ASN A 92 0.73 7.31 2.89
CA ASN A 92 -0.09 8.46 2.55
C ASN A 92 0.61 9.26 1.44
N MET A 93 0.01 9.29 0.24
CA MET A 93 0.54 9.99 -0.92
C MET A 93 1.97 9.56 -1.28
N GLY A 94 2.20 8.23 -1.37
CA GLY A 94 3.52 7.64 -1.65
C GLY A 94 4.02 7.89 -3.06
N CYS A 95 3.10 8.05 -4.02
CA CYS A 95 3.41 8.31 -5.42
C CYS A 95 3.20 9.78 -5.76
N THR A 96 4.08 10.35 -6.60
CA THR A 96 3.86 11.70 -7.16
C THR A 96 2.73 11.68 -8.19
N PRO A 97 2.09 12.83 -8.50
CA PRO A 97 1.07 12.91 -9.53
C PRO A 97 1.53 12.36 -10.88
N GLU A 98 2.76 12.67 -11.28
CA GLU A 98 3.35 12.20 -12.54
C GLU A 98 3.47 10.67 -12.58
N ALA A 99 3.80 10.05 -11.44
CA ALA A 99 3.85 8.59 -11.32
C ALA A 99 2.46 7.98 -11.45
N ILE A 100 1.46 8.56 -10.79
CA ILE A 100 0.07 8.12 -10.84
C ILE A 100 -0.46 8.20 -12.27
N ASP A 101 -0.24 9.33 -12.96
CA ASP A 101 -0.67 9.53 -14.34
C ASP A 101 -0.03 8.48 -15.26
N ALA A 102 1.28 8.22 -15.11
CA ALA A 102 1.97 7.19 -15.88
C ALA A 102 1.38 5.78 -15.67
N PHE A 103 1.00 5.42 -14.45
CA PHE A 103 0.36 4.13 -14.17
C PHE A 103 -1.01 4.01 -14.80
N ILE A 104 -1.84 5.07 -14.72
CA ILE A 104 -3.19 5.10 -15.31
C ILE A 104 -3.12 5.05 -16.83
N GLU A 105 -2.25 5.83 -17.47
CA GLU A 105 -2.06 5.85 -18.92
C GLU A 105 -1.64 4.49 -19.47
N ASN A 106 -0.82 3.75 -18.72
CA ASN A 106 -0.41 2.39 -19.08
C ASN A 106 -1.39 1.30 -18.60
N LYS A 107 -2.56 1.68 -18.05
CA LYS A 107 -3.61 0.77 -17.56
C LYS A 107 -3.09 -0.27 -16.56
N LEU A 108 -2.13 0.11 -15.73
CA LEU A 108 -1.66 -0.76 -14.66
C LEU A 108 -2.66 -0.79 -13.50
N MET A 109 -2.65 -1.87 -12.76
CA MET A 109 -3.41 -1.99 -11.52
C MET A 109 -2.73 -1.12 -10.44
N TYR A 110 -3.11 0.15 -10.39
CA TYR A 110 -2.67 1.09 -9.36
C TYR A 110 -3.81 1.36 -8.38
N ALA A 111 -3.60 1.05 -7.11
CA ALA A 111 -4.56 1.31 -6.04
C ALA A 111 -4.05 2.45 -5.13
N PRO A 112 -4.83 3.55 -5.00
CA PRO A 112 -4.41 4.75 -4.28
C PRO A 112 -4.44 4.56 -2.76
N GLY A 113 -3.59 5.31 -2.06
CA GLY A 113 -3.44 5.22 -0.61
C GLY A 113 -4.75 5.29 0.16
N LYS A 114 -5.65 6.19 -0.20
CA LYS A 114 -6.98 6.33 0.42
C LYS A 114 -7.83 5.05 0.44
N ALA A 115 -7.55 4.09 -0.45
CA ALA A 115 -8.21 2.79 -0.47
C ALA A 115 -7.33 1.71 0.18
N VAL A 116 -6.03 1.68 -0.16
CA VAL A 116 -5.12 0.62 0.28
C VAL A 116 -4.77 0.73 1.75
N ASN A 117 -4.52 1.94 2.26
CA ASN A 117 -4.14 2.15 3.66
C ASN A 117 -5.34 2.32 4.62
N ALA A 118 -6.56 2.20 4.14
CA ALA A 118 -7.78 2.36 4.94
C ALA A 118 -7.89 1.36 6.11
N GLY A 119 -7.12 0.27 6.07
CA GLY A 119 -7.09 -0.73 7.14
C GLY A 119 -6.64 -0.17 8.49
N GLY A 120 -5.70 0.76 8.51
CA GLY A 120 -5.26 1.42 9.74
C GLY A 120 -6.37 2.20 10.43
N VAL A 121 -7.05 3.07 9.70
CA VAL A 121 -8.17 3.85 10.25
C VAL A 121 -9.39 2.98 10.55
N ALA A 122 -9.63 1.93 9.77
CA ALA A 122 -10.70 0.96 10.05
C ALA A 122 -10.49 0.26 11.40
N THR A 123 -9.26 -0.17 11.69
CA THR A 123 -8.90 -0.77 12.98
C THR A 123 -9.10 0.20 14.14
N SER A 124 -8.70 1.47 13.96
CA SER A 124 -8.98 2.52 14.97
C SER A 124 -10.50 2.72 15.19
N GLY A 125 -11.31 2.67 14.13
CA GLY A 125 -12.77 2.72 14.23
C GLY A 125 -13.35 1.51 14.97
N LEU A 126 -12.80 0.32 14.76
CA LEU A 126 -13.19 -0.89 15.49
C LEU A 126 -12.82 -0.78 16.97
N GLU A 127 -11.64 -0.25 17.30
CA GLU A 127 -11.22 0.02 18.68
C GLU A 127 -12.18 0.99 19.37
N MET A 128 -12.51 2.11 18.73
CA MET A 128 -13.49 3.07 19.27
C MET A 128 -14.85 2.43 19.53
N SER A 129 -15.31 1.59 18.61
CA SER A 129 -16.59 0.86 18.75
C SER A 129 -16.56 -0.11 19.93
N GLN A 130 -15.48 -0.88 20.07
CA GLN A 130 -15.26 -1.81 21.18
C GLN A 130 -15.26 -1.07 22.53
N ASN A 131 -14.54 0.07 22.59
CA ASN A 131 -14.50 0.89 23.79
C ASN A 131 -15.88 1.48 24.15
N ALA A 132 -16.64 1.97 23.16
CA ALA A 132 -17.97 2.52 23.39
C ALA A 132 -18.98 1.46 23.87
N MET A 133 -18.84 0.21 23.44
CA MET A 133 -19.68 -0.91 23.89
C MET A 133 -19.22 -1.50 25.24
N HIS A 134 -18.09 -1.10 25.76
CA HIS A 134 -17.46 -1.69 26.96
C HIS A 134 -17.25 -3.21 26.83
N MET A 135 -16.91 -3.68 25.63
CA MET A 135 -16.69 -5.10 25.32
C MET A 135 -15.32 -5.27 24.69
N SER A 136 -14.80 -6.49 24.74
CA SER A 136 -13.57 -6.87 24.05
C SER A 136 -13.86 -7.93 22.99
N TRP A 137 -13.30 -7.74 21.81
CA TRP A 137 -13.28 -8.74 20.74
C TRP A 137 -11.98 -9.51 20.75
N SER A 138 -12.00 -10.75 20.32
CA SER A 138 -10.81 -11.54 20.07
C SER A 138 -10.03 -10.98 18.86
N ALA A 139 -8.76 -11.32 18.77
CA ALA A 139 -7.94 -10.94 17.61
C ALA A 139 -8.55 -11.42 16.29
N GLN A 140 -9.13 -12.64 16.27
CA GLN A 140 -9.79 -13.19 15.09
C GLN A 140 -11.03 -12.38 14.69
N GLU A 141 -11.86 -11.98 15.64
CA GLU A 141 -13.05 -11.17 15.34
C GLU A 141 -12.67 -9.80 14.77
N VAL A 142 -11.59 -9.19 15.27
CA VAL A 142 -11.08 -7.91 14.71
C VAL A 142 -10.54 -8.12 13.30
N ASP A 143 -9.78 -9.18 13.07
CA ASP A 143 -9.22 -9.52 11.76
C ASP A 143 -10.33 -9.79 10.73
N ASP A 144 -11.33 -10.59 11.08
CA ASP A 144 -12.48 -10.87 10.21
C ASP A 144 -13.25 -9.60 9.83
N LYS A 145 -13.45 -8.68 10.78
CA LYS A 145 -14.09 -7.38 10.52
C LYS A 145 -13.24 -6.51 9.61
N LEU A 146 -11.93 -6.47 9.83
CA LEU A 146 -10.99 -5.75 8.98
C LEU A 146 -11.01 -6.28 7.54
N HIS A 147 -10.96 -7.60 7.37
CA HIS A 147 -11.08 -8.23 6.05
C HIS A 147 -12.39 -7.84 5.34
N GLN A 148 -13.53 -7.87 6.03
CA GLN A 148 -14.81 -7.47 5.47
C GLN A 148 -14.82 -5.99 5.04
N ILE A 149 -14.24 -5.10 5.84
CA ILE A 149 -14.14 -3.66 5.52
C ILE A 149 -13.28 -3.46 4.28
N MET A 150 -12.08 -4.07 4.22
CA MET A 150 -11.17 -3.92 3.09
C MET A 150 -11.73 -4.52 1.81
N TYR A 151 -12.39 -5.68 1.90
CA TYR A 151 -13.09 -6.29 0.77
C TYR A 151 -14.21 -5.37 0.25
N GLY A 152 -15.02 -4.80 1.14
CA GLY A 152 -16.07 -3.85 0.75
C GLY A 152 -15.52 -2.59 0.09
N ILE A 153 -14.37 -2.07 0.52
CA ILE A 153 -13.67 -0.95 -0.14
C ILE A 153 -13.25 -1.35 -1.56
N HIS A 154 -12.66 -2.52 -1.71
CA HIS A 154 -12.27 -3.05 -3.02
C HIS A 154 -13.49 -3.16 -3.96
N GLU A 155 -14.59 -3.76 -3.51
CA GLU A 155 -15.82 -3.88 -4.33
C GLU A 155 -16.35 -2.51 -4.77
N GLN A 156 -16.35 -1.51 -3.89
CA GLN A 156 -16.77 -0.16 -4.27
C GLN A 156 -15.82 0.46 -5.30
N CYS A 157 -14.51 0.28 -5.16
CA CYS A 157 -13.54 0.75 -6.14
C CYS A 157 -13.77 0.09 -7.52
N VAL A 158 -13.99 -1.22 -7.55
CA VAL A 158 -14.30 -1.97 -8.79
C VAL A 158 -15.62 -1.47 -9.40
N LYS A 159 -16.68 -1.38 -8.60
CA LYS A 159 -18.01 -0.94 -9.06
C LYS A 159 -17.99 0.40 -9.77
N TYR A 160 -17.27 1.38 -9.23
CA TYR A 160 -17.24 2.74 -9.76
C TYR A 160 -16.05 3.04 -10.68
N GLY A 161 -15.02 2.17 -10.65
CA GLY A 161 -13.80 2.36 -11.41
C GLY A 161 -13.69 1.55 -12.69
N THR A 162 -14.59 0.58 -12.92
CA THR A 162 -14.55 -0.25 -14.14
C THR A 162 -14.88 0.59 -15.36
N GLU A 163 -13.96 0.58 -16.32
CA GLU A 163 -14.07 1.25 -17.60
C GLU A 163 -14.72 0.31 -18.66
N PRO A 164 -15.22 0.87 -19.80
CA PRO A 164 -15.89 0.06 -20.82
C PRO A 164 -15.02 -1.04 -21.46
N ASP A 165 -13.70 -0.88 -21.40
CA ASP A 165 -12.72 -1.86 -21.91
C ASP A 165 -12.31 -2.92 -20.88
N GLY A 166 -12.91 -2.89 -19.68
CA GLY A 166 -12.64 -3.80 -18.59
C GLY A 166 -11.48 -3.38 -17.66
N TYR A 167 -10.78 -2.28 -17.95
CA TYR A 167 -9.80 -1.72 -17.06
C TYR A 167 -10.45 -1.21 -15.76
N ILE A 168 -9.84 -1.44 -14.62
CA ILE A 168 -10.32 -0.93 -13.34
C ILE A 168 -9.42 0.23 -12.90
N ASN A 169 -9.95 1.45 -13.03
CA ASN A 169 -9.32 2.65 -12.52
C ASN A 169 -9.67 2.84 -11.03
N TYR A 170 -8.83 2.30 -10.14
CA TYR A 170 -9.04 2.38 -8.70
C TYR A 170 -9.03 3.81 -8.14
N VAL A 171 -8.32 4.74 -8.77
CA VAL A 171 -8.32 6.16 -8.37
C VAL A 171 -9.70 6.77 -8.58
N LYS A 172 -10.27 6.58 -9.77
CA LYS A 172 -11.64 6.99 -10.11
C LYS A 172 -12.66 6.31 -9.22
N GLY A 173 -12.52 4.99 -9.07
CA GLY A 173 -13.42 4.18 -8.23
C GLY A 173 -13.47 4.66 -6.79
N ALA A 174 -12.33 4.85 -6.15
CA ALA A 174 -12.24 5.34 -4.78
C ALA A 174 -12.83 6.74 -4.60
N ASN A 175 -12.56 7.65 -5.55
CA ASN A 175 -13.10 9.01 -5.51
C ASN A 175 -14.62 9.03 -5.63
N ILE A 176 -15.18 8.30 -6.60
CA ILE A 176 -16.63 8.26 -6.83
C ILE A 176 -17.32 7.56 -5.65
N ALA A 177 -16.78 6.44 -5.14
CA ALA A 177 -17.34 5.74 -3.99
C ALA A 177 -17.46 6.65 -2.75
N GLY A 178 -16.39 7.38 -2.44
CA GLY A 178 -16.37 8.35 -1.34
C GLY A 178 -17.39 9.48 -1.54
N PHE A 179 -17.42 10.07 -2.73
CA PHE A 179 -18.38 11.12 -3.09
C PHE A 179 -19.83 10.64 -2.97
N MET A 180 -20.15 9.47 -3.51
CA MET A 180 -21.54 8.95 -3.52
C MET A 180 -22.09 8.75 -2.12
N LYS A 181 -21.26 8.36 -1.16
CA LYS A 181 -21.65 8.21 0.24
C LYS A 181 -22.12 9.56 0.83
N VAL A 182 -21.37 10.62 0.57
CA VAL A 182 -21.72 11.98 1.03
C VAL A 182 -22.91 12.53 0.24
N ALA A 183 -22.94 12.37 -1.07
CA ALA A 183 -24.04 12.84 -1.92
C ALA A 183 -25.38 12.20 -1.52
N HIS A 184 -25.43 10.90 -1.24
CA HIS A 184 -26.65 10.24 -0.78
C HIS A 184 -27.11 10.79 0.58
N ALA A 185 -26.20 11.05 1.51
CA ALA A 185 -26.54 11.65 2.79
C ALA A 185 -27.11 13.08 2.63
N MET A 186 -26.49 13.90 1.77
CA MET A 186 -26.98 15.23 1.45
C MET A 186 -28.37 15.20 0.82
N MET A 187 -28.60 14.29 -0.14
CA MET A 187 -29.91 14.12 -0.77
C MET A 187 -30.98 13.67 0.24
N ALA A 188 -30.65 12.81 1.16
CA ALA A 188 -31.56 12.33 2.20
C ALA A 188 -31.94 13.43 3.21
N GLN A 189 -31.04 14.35 3.50
CA GLN A 189 -31.27 15.48 4.42
C GLN A 189 -31.95 16.66 3.73
N GLY A 190 -31.89 16.76 2.42
CA GLY A 190 -32.43 17.87 1.64
C GLY A 190 -31.52 19.11 1.66
N ILE A 191 -32.02 20.20 1.09
CA ILE A 191 -31.36 21.50 1.12
C ILE A 191 -31.83 22.21 2.39
N VAL A 192 -30.91 22.51 3.28
CA VAL A 192 -31.16 23.23 4.53
C VAL A 192 -30.78 24.69 4.37
#